data_be9685ff4cf4fe6bff19f1b2dc1521c5
#
_entry.id   be9685ff4cf4fe6bff19f1b2dc1521c5
#
_cell.length_a   1.000
_cell.length_b   1.000
_cell.length_c   1.000
_cell.angle_alpha   90.00
_cell.angle_beta   90.00
_cell.angle_gamma   90.00
#
_symmetry.space_group_name_H-M   'P 1'
#
loop_
_entity.id
_entity.type
_entity.pdbx_description
1 polymer ?
#
loop_
_entity_poly.entity_id
_entity_poly.type
_entity_poly.pdbx_seq_one_letter_code
_entity_poly.pdbx_strand_id
1 'polypeptide(L)'
;YMILDEFHRAGAECWGESTVALLKLCQNAKLLGLTATNVRYLDNNRDMAEELFDGHIANEMTLGEAVVRGILPAPKYVTTVYQYQKSLAKYQARVDNLRAPGIQDVNQKYLDALRRALEQADGLDRVFAHHITNKAGKYIVFCANKEHMDEMVSHVPEWFAGVNPDVVVYQAYSDDPNTDKAFADFKTDTSDKLKLLFCIDMLNEGVHVEGISGVILFRPTISPIIYK
;
A
#
# COMPACT_ATOMS: atom_id res chain seq x y z
N TYR A 1 -2.87 -34.40 -0.65
CA TYR A 1 -2.44 -33.12 -1.19
C TYR A 1 -2.65 -32.03 -0.13
N MET A 2 -1.72 -31.10 -0.05
CA MET A 2 -1.81 -29.91 0.77
C MET A 2 -1.49 -28.70 -0.10
N ILE A 3 -2.32 -27.64 -0.03
CA ILE A 3 -2.11 -26.39 -0.77
C ILE A 3 -1.89 -25.30 0.27
N LEU A 4 -0.76 -24.59 0.16
CA LEU A 4 -0.43 -23.44 0.98
C LEU A 4 -0.63 -22.18 0.13
N ASP A 5 -1.72 -21.48 0.35
CA ASP A 5 -1.95 -20.17 -0.26
C ASP A 5 -1.20 -19.10 0.53
N GLU A 6 -0.67 -18.09 -0.16
CA GLU A 6 0.20 -17.05 0.42
C GLU A 6 1.32 -17.64 1.29
N PHE A 7 2.00 -18.68 0.78
CA PHE A 7 2.99 -19.44 1.56
C PHE A 7 4.17 -18.60 2.09
N HIS A 8 4.40 -17.41 1.52
CA HIS A 8 5.39 -16.47 2.07
C HIS A 8 5.08 -16.11 3.53
N ARG A 9 3.81 -16.22 3.99
CA ARG A 9 3.42 -16.00 5.38
C ARG A 9 3.89 -17.10 6.33
N ALA A 10 4.22 -18.28 5.83
CA ALA A 10 4.72 -19.38 6.65
C ALA A 10 6.04 -19.06 7.38
N GLY A 11 6.74 -17.98 6.99
CA GLY A 11 7.89 -17.45 7.73
C GLY A 11 7.54 -16.61 8.96
N ALA A 12 6.27 -16.21 9.17
CA ALA A 12 5.87 -15.44 10.34
C ALA A 12 5.84 -16.33 11.61
N GLU A 13 6.19 -15.75 12.77
CA GLU A 13 6.34 -16.51 14.04
C GLU A 13 5.14 -17.43 14.32
N CYS A 14 3.95 -16.90 14.52
CA CYS A 14 2.77 -17.69 14.90
C CYS A 14 2.25 -18.58 13.76
N TRP A 15 2.21 -18.07 12.54
CA TRP A 15 1.67 -18.82 11.40
C TRP A 15 2.67 -19.89 10.93
N GLY A 16 3.96 -19.59 11.01
CA GLY A 16 5.05 -20.52 10.67
C GLY A 16 5.09 -21.72 11.57
N GLU A 17 5.01 -21.55 12.89
CA GLU A 17 4.98 -22.65 13.84
C GLU A 17 3.83 -23.62 13.57
N SER A 18 2.62 -23.09 13.36
CA SER A 18 1.43 -23.88 13.04
C SER A 18 1.57 -24.62 11.70
N THR A 19 2.14 -23.98 10.69
CA THR A 19 2.38 -24.58 9.37
C THR A 19 3.40 -25.69 9.46
N VAL A 20 4.52 -25.48 10.14
CA VAL A 20 5.56 -26.51 10.35
C VAL A 20 5.01 -27.71 11.14
N ALA A 21 4.19 -27.46 12.17
CA ALA A 21 3.55 -28.53 12.92
C ALA A 21 2.61 -29.36 12.02
N LEU A 22 1.81 -28.71 11.18
CA LEU A 22 0.92 -29.38 10.22
C LEU A 22 1.70 -30.19 9.19
N LEU A 23 2.77 -29.64 8.63
CA LEU A 23 3.64 -30.35 7.67
C LEU A 23 4.27 -31.60 8.29
N LYS A 24 4.69 -31.53 9.56
CA LYS A 24 5.22 -32.71 10.29
C LYS A 24 4.16 -33.82 10.48
N LEU A 25 2.89 -33.46 10.63
CA LEU A 25 1.81 -34.41 10.73
C LEU A 25 1.46 -35.05 9.38
N CYS A 26 1.66 -34.34 8.29
CA CYS A 26 1.23 -34.72 6.94
C CYS A 26 2.44 -35.05 6.03
N GLN A 27 3.46 -35.75 6.51
CA GLN A 27 4.71 -36.02 5.80
C GLN A 27 4.57 -36.70 4.42
N ASN A 28 3.46 -37.41 4.18
CA ASN A 28 3.19 -38.09 2.91
C ASN A 28 2.34 -37.25 1.95
N ALA A 29 1.94 -36.04 2.33
CA ALA A 29 1.16 -35.15 1.47
C ALA A 29 2.05 -34.55 0.36
N LYS A 30 1.57 -34.53 -0.87
CA LYS A 30 2.16 -33.71 -1.91
C LYS A 30 1.81 -32.25 -1.64
N LEU A 31 2.82 -31.39 -1.62
CA LEU A 31 2.72 -29.99 -1.26
C LEU A 31 2.69 -29.12 -2.51
N LEU A 32 1.81 -28.12 -2.54
CA LEU A 32 1.74 -27.06 -3.54
C LEU A 32 1.68 -25.73 -2.84
N GLY A 33 2.56 -24.79 -3.20
CA GLY A 33 2.57 -23.42 -2.71
C GLY A 33 2.08 -22.44 -3.77
N LEU A 34 1.28 -21.47 -3.37
CA LEU A 34 0.84 -20.33 -4.18
C LEU A 34 1.24 -19.05 -3.47
N THR A 35 1.84 -18.09 -4.18
CA THR A 35 2.19 -16.77 -3.62
C THR A 35 2.48 -15.77 -4.73
N ALA A 36 2.24 -14.50 -4.48
CA ALA A 36 2.69 -13.41 -5.35
C ALA A 36 4.19 -13.11 -5.19
N THR A 37 4.80 -13.49 -4.07
CA THR A 37 6.24 -13.36 -3.82
C THR A 37 6.71 -14.47 -2.89
N ASN A 38 7.81 -15.12 -3.25
CA ASN A 38 8.46 -16.15 -2.42
C ASN A 38 9.41 -15.55 -1.36
N VAL A 39 9.83 -14.29 -1.51
CA VAL A 39 10.81 -13.64 -0.65
C VAL A 39 10.15 -12.75 0.40
N ARG A 40 10.53 -12.93 1.67
CA ARG A 40 10.17 -12.07 2.80
C ARG A 40 11.22 -10.97 2.98
N TYR A 41 11.06 -9.86 2.28
CA TYR A 41 12.04 -8.77 2.23
C TYR A 41 12.32 -8.13 3.59
N LEU A 42 11.34 -8.06 4.49
CA LEU A 42 11.47 -7.47 5.84
C LEU A 42 12.02 -8.46 6.88
N ASP A 43 12.26 -9.71 6.49
CA ASP A 43 12.76 -10.79 7.33
C ASP A 43 14.07 -11.35 6.72
N ASN A 44 15.08 -10.50 6.64
CA ASN A 44 16.41 -10.80 6.09
C ASN A 44 16.39 -11.42 4.68
N ASN A 45 15.41 -11.07 3.85
CA ASN A 45 15.23 -11.63 2.49
C ASN A 45 15.09 -13.16 2.49
N ARG A 46 14.41 -13.74 3.48
CA ARG A 46 14.16 -15.19 3.53
C ARG A 46 13.39 -15.64 2.29
N ASP A 47 13.92 -16.65 1.61
CA ASP A 47 13.24 -17.28 0.48
C ASP A 47 12.40 -18.46 0.97
N MET A 48 11.08 -18.30 0.96
CA MET A 48 10.15 -19.31 1.45
C MET A 48 9.95 -20.46 0.45
N ALA A 49 10.30 -20.27 -0.83
CA ALA A 49 10.32 -21.36 -1.80
C ALA A 49 11.50 -22.31 -1.50
N GLU A 50 12.66 -21.77 -1.17
CA GLU A 50 13.81 -22.57 -0.74
C GLU A 50 13.52 -23.32 0.57
N GLU A 51 12.93 -22.63 1.56
CA GLU A 51 12.69 -23.22 2.88
C GLU A 51 11.61 -24.32 2.91
N LEU A 52 10.55 -24.19 2.11
CA LEU A 52 9.38 -25.09 2.15
C LEU A 52 9.32 -26.09 0.99
N PHE A 53 9.99 -25.78 -0.12
CA PHE A 53 9.87 -26.53 -1.38
C PHE A 53 11.23 -26.87 -1.99
N ASP A 54 12.34 -26.74 -1.25
CA ASP A 54 13.71 -26.98 -1.71
C ASP A 54 14.03 -26.23 -3.03
N GLY A 55 13.50 -25.01 -3.17
CA GLY A 55 13.66 -24.17 -4.35
C GLY A 55 12.92 -24.65 -5.59
N HIS A 56 12.03 -25.64 -5.47
CA HIS A 56 11.27 -26.13 -6.62
C HIS A 56 10.13 -25.18 -7.00
N ILE A 57 10.31 -24.46 -8.10
CA ILE A 57 9.31 -23.53 -8.67
C ILE A 57 8.72 -24.18 -9.94
N ALA A 58 7.44 -24.55 -9.87
CA ALA A 58 6.76 -25.19 -10.99
C ALA A 58 6.38 -24.18 -12.09
N ASN A 59 6.02 -22.97 -11.71
CA ASN A 59 5.67 -21.88 -12.61
C ASN A 59 5.89 -20.54 -11.93
N GLU A 60 6.41 -19.56 -12.68
CA GLU A 60 6.58 -18.19 -12.24
C GLU A 60 6.12 -17.24 -13.34
N MET A 61 5.46 -16.15 -12.95
CA MET A 61 5.09 -15.06 -13.85
C MET A 61 5.40 -13.74 -13.19
N THR A 62 6.30 -12.97 -13.76
CA THR A 62 6.59 -11.63 -13.27
C THR A 62 5.48 -10.63 -13.66
N LEU A 63 5.37 -9.52 -12.93
CA LEU A 63 4.45 -8.42 -13.30
C LEU A 63 4.71 -7.93 -14.73
N GLY A 64 5.98 -7.77 -15.11
CA GLY A 64 6.36 -7.35 -16.46
C GLY A 64 5.89 -8.33 -17.54
N GLU A 65 6.04 -9.63 -17.30
CA GLU A 65 5.57 -10.67 -18.19
C GLU A 65 4.04 -10.68 -18.31
N ALA A 66 3.32 -10.54 -17.19
CA ALA A 66 1.86 -10.47 -17.20
C ALA A 66 1.34 -9.27 -18.00
N VAL A 67 2.02 -8.11 -17.92
CA VAL A 67 1.71 -6.92 -18.72
C VAL A 67 2.01 -7.16 -20.20
N VAL A 68 3.19 -7.70 -20.55
CA VAL A 68 3.56 -8.00 -21.94
C VAL A 68 2.62 -9.01 -22.59
N ARG A 69 2.16 -10.00 -21.82
CA ARG A 69 1.17 -10.99 -22.28
C ARG A 69 -0.28 -10.45 -22.35
N GLY A 70 -0.52 -9.22 -21.91
CA GLY A 70 -1.85 -8.61 -21.87
C GLY A 70 -2.79 -9.22 -20.82
N ILE A 71 -2.25 -9.92 -19.82
CA ILE A 71 -3.01 -10.49 -18.70
C ILE A 71 -3.36 -9.37 -17.70
N LEU A 72 -2.43 -8.44 -17.48
CA LEU A 72 -2.63 -7.26 -16.65
C LEU A 72 -2.44 -5.98 -17.49
N PRO A 73 -3.22 -4.92 -17.22
CA PRO A 73 -2.98 -3.62 -17.83
C PRO A 73 -1.64 -3.05 -17.34
N ALA A 74 -0.97 -2.29 -18.20
CA ALA A 74 0.25 -1.58 -17.80
C ALA A 74 -0.09 -0.51 -16.75
N PRO A 75 0.50 -0.57 -15.54
CA PRO A 75 0.26 0.42 -14.50
C PRO A 75 0.92 1.76 -14.87
N LYS A 76 0.20 2.87 -14.63
CA LYS A 76 0.75 4.22 -14.72
C LYS A 76 1.17 4.66 -13.32
N TYR A 77 2.46 4.80 -13.07
CA TYR A 77 2.98 5.32 -11.82
C TYR A 77 3.10 6.84 -11.88
N VAL A 78 2.57 7.51 -10.86
CA VAL A 78 2.71 8.94 -10.65
C VAL A 78 3.30 9.14 -9.27
N THR A 79 4.50 9.71 -9.20
CA THR A 79 5.16 10.03 -7.94
C THR A 79 5.14 11.54 -7.76
N THR A 80 4.68 11.99 -6.61
CA THR A 80 4.66 13.40 -6.27
C THR A 80 5.14 13.64 -4.83
N VAL A 81 5.59 14.86 -4.57
CA VAL A 81 5.92 15.32 -3.22
C VAL A 81 4.82 16.27 -2.78
N TYR A 82 4.24 16.03 -1.61
CA TYR A 82 3.22 16.89 -1.04
C TYR A 82 3.60 17.35 0.37
N GLN A 83 3.11 18.50 0.76
CA GLN A 83 3.39 19.06 2.08
C GLN A 83 2.52 18.38 3.14
N TYR A 84 3.17 17.69 4.06
CA TYR A 84 2.57 17.17 5.27
C TYR A 84 3.11 17.97 6.48
N GLN A 85 2.37 18.98 6.90
CA GLN A 85 2.84 19.99 7.88
C GLN A 85 3.28 19.36 9.20
N LYS A 86 2.51 18.41 9.74
CA LYS A 86 2.86 17.71 10.99
C LYS A 86 4.17 16.94 10.89
N SER A 87 4.45 16.32 9.75
CA SER A 87 5.69 15.60 9.51
C SER A 87 6.87 16.55 9.41
N LEU A 88 6.73 17.69 8.74
CA LEU A 88 7.78 18.71 8.69
C LEU A 88 8.10 19.28 10.07
N ALA A 89 7.10 19.59 10.88
CA ALA A 89 7.29 20.04 12.26
C ALA A 89 8.00 19.00 13.12
N LYS A 90 7.64 17.73 12.97
CA LYS A 90 8.29 16.60 13.68
C LYS A 90 9.75 16.44 13.25
N TYR A 91 10.06 16.56 11.96
CA TYR A 91 11.44 16.50 11.47
C TYR A 91 12.25 17.70 11.95
N GLN A 92 11.69 18.91 11.94
CA GLN A 92 12.36 20.08 12.50
C GLN A 92 12.69 19.90 13.99
N ALA A 93 11.73 19.47 14.79
CA ALA A 93 11.96 19.19 16.21
C ALA A 93 13.05 18.13 16.46
N ARG A 94 13.15 17.12 15.56
CA ARG A 94 14.23 16.13 15.63
C ARG A 94 15.59 16.75 15.33
N VAL A 95 15.69 17.59 14.28
CA VAL A 95 16.94 18.29 13.93
C VAL A 95 17.38 19.22 15.05
N ASP A 96 16.44 20.00 15.63
CA ASP A 96 16.70 20.93 16.73
C ASP A 96 17.23 20.22 17.99
N ASN A 97 16.83 18.98 18.22
CA ASN A 97 17.26 18.16 19.36
C ASN A 97 18.58 17.39 19.15
N LEU A 98 19.20 17.48 17.96
CA LEU A 98 20.50 16.86 17.71
C LEU A 98 21.61 17.60 18.49
N ARG A 99 22.37 16.85 19.28
CA ARG A 99 23.42 17.43 20.14
C ARG A 99 24.79 17.60 19.45
N ALA A 100 24.98 17.00 18.29
CA ALA A 100 26.24 17.07 17.54
C ALA A 100 26.12 18.16 16.45
N PRO A 101 26.81 19.30 16.56
CA PRO A 101 26.63 20.47 15.68
C PRO A 101 26.81 20.12 14.20
N GLY A 102 27.84 19.35 13.83
CA GLY A 102 28.08 18.97 12.43
C GLY A 102 27.00 18.07 11.83
N ILE A 103 26.36 17.22 12.65
CA ILE A 103 25.23 16.36 12.22
C ILE A 103 23.98 17.22 12.12
N GLN A 104 23.78 18.16 13.03
CA GLN A 104 22.64 19.09 13.01
C GLN A 104 22.65 19.94 11.74
N ASP A 105 23.79 20.52 11.35
CA ASP A 105 23.93 21.35 10.16
C ASP A 105 23.63 20.58 8.87
N VAL A 106 24.09 19.33 8.79
CA VAL A 106 23.82 18.45 7.62
C VAL A 106 22.33 18.16 7.51
N ASN A 107 21.69 17.76 8.63
CA ASN A 107 20.27 17.43 8.63
C ASN A 107 19.39 18.66 8.38
N GLN A 108 19.81 19.84 8.87
CA GLN A 108 19.12 21.11 8.57
C GLN A 108 19.15 21.41 7.07
N LYS A 109 20.30 21.22 6.39
CA LYS A 109 20.40 21.39 4.93
C LYS A 109 19.47 20.46 4.15
N TYR A 110 19.35 19.20 4.59
CA TYR A 110 18.40 18.25 3.98
C TYR A 110 16.95 18.68 4.20
N LEU A 111 16.60 19.15 5.39
CA LEU A 111 15.26 19.64 5.70
C LEU A 111 14.90 20.89 4.88
N ASP A 112 15.87 21.81 4.71
CA ASP A 112 15.69 23.00 3.89
C ASP A 112 15.57 22.68 2.40
N ALA A 113 16.30 21.66 1.93
CA ALA A 113 16.16 21.15 0.57
C ALA A 113 14.77 20.51 0.35
N LEU A 114 14.29 19.74 1.32
CA LEU A 114 12.94 19.18 1.30
C LEU A 114 11.87 20.26 1.26
N ARG A 115 11.97 21.29 2.09
CA ARG A 115 11.05 22.45 2.08
C ARG A 115 10.99 23.12 0.72
N ARG A 116 12.16 23.40 0.12
CA ARG A 116 12.23 24.00 -1.24
C ARG A 116 11.60 23.10 -2.29
N ALA A 117 11.82 21.79 -2.22
CA ALA A 117 11.18 20.84 -3.13
C ALA A 117 9.65 20.82 -2.99
N LEU A 118 9.15 20.90 -1.75
CA LEU A 118 7.71 20.97 -1.47
C LEU A 118 7.07 22.29 -1.96
N GLU A 119 7.79 23.41 -1.83
CA GLU A 119 7.35 24.73 -2.33
C GLU A 119 7.28 24.79 -3.87
N GLN A 120 8.10 23.99 -4.55
CA GLN A 120 8.16 23.92 -6.01
C GLN A 120 7.26 22.81 -6.59
N ALA A 121 6.76 21.92 -5.76
CA ALA A 121 5.91 20.83 -6.21
C ALA A 121 4.51 21.35 -6.59
N ASP A 122 3.92 20.74 -7.62
CA ASP A 122 2.51 20.93 -7.91
C ASP A 122 1.67 20.49 -6.71
N GLY A 123 0.63 21.26 -6.38
CA GLY A 123 -0.33 20.84 -5.36
C GLY A 123 -1.04 19.55 -5.75
N LEU A 124 -1.47 18.77 -4.76
CA LEU A 124 -2.17 17.51 -5.01
C LEU A 124 -3.46 17.68 -5.81
N ASP A 125 -4.13 18.83 -5.69
CA ASP A 125 -5.28 19.22 -6.50
C ASP A 125 -4.98 19.16 -8.00
N ARG A 126 -3.85 19.74 -8.42
CA ARG A 126 -3.41 19.73 -9.83
C ARG A 126 -2.97 18.34 -10.27
N VAL A 127 -2.22 17.63 -9.41
CA VAL A 127 -1.77 16.27 -9.70
C VAL A 127 -2.97 15.34 -9.92
N PHE A 128 -3.97 15.39 -9.03
CA PHE A 128 -5.17 14.56 -9.18
C PHE A 128 -6.00 14.99 -10.40
N ALA A 129 -6.22 16.28 -10.62
CA ALA A 129 -6.95 16.76 -11.78
C ALA A 129 -6.31 16.34 -13.11
N HIS A 130 -4.96 16.26 -13.16
CA HIS A 130 -4.22 15.86 -14.36
C HIS A 130 -4.19 14.35 -14.57
N HIS A 131 -4.07 13.56 -13.50
CA HIS A 131 -3.80 12.13 -13.61
C HIS A 131 -5.01 11.23 -13.40
N ILE A 132 -6.04 11.68 -12.68
CA ILE A 132 -7.27 10.93 -12.47
C ILE A 132 -8.20 11.17 -13.66
N THR A 133 -8.21 10.26 -14.60
CA THR A 133 -9.00 10.36 -15.84
C THR A 133 -10.43 9.84 -15.67
N ASN A 134 -10.63 8.81 -14.83
CA ASN A 134 -11.95 8.29 -14.51
C ASN A 134 -12.58 9.06 -13.35
N LYS A 135 -13.36 10.09 -13.67
CA LYS A 135 -13.99 10.98 -12.69
C LYS A 135 -15.08 10.33 -11.83
N ALA A 136 -15.62 9.19 -12.26
CA ALA A 136 -16.55 8.35 -11.51
C ALA A 136 -15.90 7.04 -11.05
N GLY A 137 -14.57 6.99 -11.04
CA GLY A 137 -13.79 5.80 -10.69
C GLY A 137 -13.80 5.47 -9.20
N LYS A 138 -13.30 4.26 -8.91
CA LYS A 138 -13.04 3.76 -7.56
C LYS A 138 -11.54 3.79 -7.29
N TYR A 139 -11.14 4.43 -6.21
CA TYR A 139 -9.74 4.53 -5.79
C TYR A 139 -9.58 4.08 -4.34
N ILE A 140 -8.55 3.26 -4.09
CA ILE A 140 -8.17 2.86 -2.73
C ILE A 140 -7.06 3.79 -2.27
N VAL A 141 -7.19 4.33 -1.05
CA VAL A 141 -6.28 5.33 -0.47
C VAL A 141 -5.67 4.75 0.80
N PHE A 142 -4.38 4.45 0.77
CA PHE A 142 -3.67 3.89 1.92
C PHE A 142 -3.08 4.98 2.81
N CYS A 143 -3.43 4.93 4.09
CA CYS A 143 -2.95 5.84 5.13
C CYS A 143 -2.10 5.12 6.17
N ALA A 144 -1.26 5.88 6.91
CA ALA A 144 -0.34 5.31 7.88
C ALA A 144 -1.00 4.92 9.20
N ASN A 145 -1.99 5.71 9.65
CA ASN A 145 -2.75 5.52 10.87
C ASN A 145 -4.03 6.35 10.83
N LYS A 146 -4.87 6.24 11.88
CA LYS A 146 -6.17 6.92 11.95
C LYS A 146 -6.05 8.46 11.90
N GLU A 147 -5.12 9.03 12.65
CA GLU A 147 -4.91 10.49 12.67
C GLU A 147 -4.52 11.01 11.26
N HIS A 148 -3.62 10.28 10.59
CA HIS A 148 -3.22 10.60 9.21
C HIS A 148 -4.40 10.44 8.23
N MET A 149 -5.21 9.39 8.39
CA MET A 149 -6.39 9.19 7.56
C MET A 149 -7.39 10.35 7.71
N ASP A 150 -7.68 10.76 8.95
CA ASP A 150 -8.61 11.87 9.21
C ASP A 150 -8.11 13.19 8.61
N GLU A 151 -6.80 13.44 8.67
CA GLU A 151 -6.19 14.60 8.04
C GLU A 151 -6.33 14.53 6.50
N MET A 152 -6.01 13.39 5.87
CA MET A 152 -6.14 13.23 4.41
C MET A 152 -7.61 13.36 3.97
N VAL A 153 -8.55 12.78 4.72
CA VAL A 153 -10.00 12.90 4.44
C VAL A 153 -10.45 14.36 4.51
N SER A 154 -9.93 15.15 5.46
CA SER A 154 -10.29 16.57 5.57
C SER A 154 -9.91 17.40 4.34
N HIS A 155 -8.90 16.99 3.58
CA HIS A 155 -8.46 17.65 2.35
C HIS A 155 -9.17 17.17 1.07
N VAL A 156 -9.99 16.13 1.16
CA VAL A 156 -10.69 15.60 -0.03
C VAL A 156 -11.46 16.66 -0.81
N PRO A 157 -12.24 17.56 -0.19
CA PRO A 157 -12.99 18.58 -0.92
C PRO A 157 -12.09 19.54 -1.71
N GLU A 158 -10.88 19.82 -1.21
CA GLU A 158 -9.89 20.68 -1.87
C GLU A 158 -9.19 19.92 -3.01
N TRP A 159 -8.63 18.76 -2.70
CA TRP A 159 -7.75 18.04 -3.62
C TRP A 159 -8.46 17.42 -4.82
N PHE A 160 -9.73 17.04 -4.66
CA PHE A 160 -10.48 16.38 -5.72
C PHE A 160 -11.52 17.28 -6.41
N ALA A 161 -11.62 18.55 -6.02
CA ALA A 161 -12.55 19.51 -6.65
C ALA A 161 -12.38 19.59 -8.17
N GLY A 162 -11.14 19.56 -8.66
CA GLY A 162 -10.83 19.59 -10.09
C GLY A 162 -11.06 18.25 -10.82
N VAL A 163 -11.25 17.16 -10.09
CA VAL A 163 -11.55 15.83 -10.64
C VAL A 163 -13.06 15.64 -10.73
N ASN A 164 -13.74 15.65 -9.59
CA ASN A 164 -15.18 15.54 -9.44
C ASN A 164 -15.58 16.22 -8.12
N PRO A 165 -16.44 17.24 -8.10
CA PRO A 165 -16.90 17.87 -6.87
C PRO A 165 -17.76 16.92 -6.00
N ASP A 166 -18.38 15.91 -6.62
CA ASP A 166 -19.18 14.89 -5.93
C ASP A 166 -18.31 13.69 -5.59
N VAL A 167 -17.76 13.69 -4.37
CA VAL A 167 -16.92 12.61 -3.85
C VAL A 167 -17.64 11.85 -2.75
N VAL A 168 -17.61 10.53 -2.81
CA VAL A 168 -18.03 9.66 -1.71
C VAL A 168 -16.78 9.09 -1.03
N VAL A 169 -16.69 9.27 0.28
CA VAL A 169 -15.60 8.76 1.11
C VAL A 169 -16.08 7.59 1.93
N TYR A 170 -15.39 6.47 1.80
CA TYR A 170 -15.52 5.28 2.62
C TYR A 170 -14.27 5.14 3.48
N GLN A 171 -14.41 4.64 4.71
CA GLN A 171 -13.29 4.42 5.62
C GLN A 171 -13.31 2.99 6.13
N ALA A 172 -12.16 2.31 6.09
CA ALA A 172 -12.01 0.94 6.54
C ALA A 172 -10.70 0.79 7.35
N TYR A 173 -10.81 0.42 8.63
CA TYR A 173 -9.68 0.14 9.51
C TYR A 173 -10.08 -0.84 10.61
N SER A 174 -9.11 -1.54 11.20
CA SER A 174 -9.34 -2.73 12.02
C SER A 174 -10.26 -2.51 13.23
N ASP A 175 -10.26 -1.30 13.81
CA ASP A 175 -11.00 -1.00 15.05
C ASP A 175 -12.39 -0.39 14.80
N ASP A 176 -12.81 -0.25 13.53
CA ASP A 176 -14.12 0.28 13.19
C ASP A 176 -15.13 -0.85 12.95
N PRO A 177 -16.21 -0.94 13.75
CA PRO A 177 -17.24 -1.95 13.54
C PRO A 177 -18.01 -1.80 12.22
N ASN A 178 -17.92 -0.66 11.54
CA ASN A 178 -18.55 -0.41 10.26
C ASN A 178 -17.65 -0.72 9.06
N THR A 179 -16.44 -1.19 9.27
CA THR A 179 -15.46 -1.48 8.21
C THR A 179 -16.03 -2.39 7.13
N ASP A 180 -16.64 -3.51 7.51
CA ASP A 180 -17.21 -4.48 6.56
C ASP A 180 -18.32 -3.86 5.73
N LYS A 181 -19.17 -3.04 6.36
CA LYS A 181 -20.25 -2.33 5.68
C LYS A 181 -19.70 -1.28 4.71
N ALA A 182 -18.76 -0.45 5.16
CA ALA A 182 -18.14 0.58 4.32
C ALA A 182 -17.45 -0.05 3.09
N PHE A 183 -16.81 -1.19 3.28
CA PHE A 183 -16.18 -1.94 2.21
C PHE A 183 -17.21 -2.53 1.23
N ALA A 184 -18.29 -3.13 1.73
CA ALA A 184 -19.37 -3.66 0.91
C ALA A 184 -20.07 -2.55 0.10
N ASP A 185 -20.36 -1.41 0.74
CA ASP A 185 -20.95 -0.24 0.09
C ASP A 185 -20.03 0.30 -1.02
N PHE A 186 -18.73 0.43 -0.75
CA PHE A 186 -17.73 0.82 -1.75
C PHE A 186 -17.69 -0.13 -2.96
N LYS A 187 -17.71 -1.45 -2.70
CA LYS A 187 -17.69 -2.46 -3.77
C LYS A 187 -18.90 -2.34 -4.69
N THR A 188 -20.07 -2.12 -4.12
CA THR A 188 -21.35 -2.12 -4.82
C THR A 188 -21.75 -0.75 -5.38
N ASP A 189 -21.08 0.34 -4.97
CA ASP A 189 -21.38 1.69 -5.45
C ASP A 189 -21.09 1.82 -6.96
N THR A 190 -22.15 2.06 -7.73
CA THR A 190 -22.13 2.28 -9.18
C THR A 190 -22.51 3.70 -9.56
N SER A 191 -22.58 4.64 -8.59
CA SER A 191 -22.91 6.04 -8.85
C SER A 191 -21.88 6.71 -9.76
N ASP A 192 -22.24 7.86 -10.31
CA ASP A 192 -21.38 8.71 -11.14
C ASP A 192 -20.41 9.60 -10.32
N LYS A 193 -20.41 9.42 -8.99
CA LYS A 193 -19.50 10.11 -8.08
C LYS A 193 -18.11 9.50 -8.09
N LEU A 194 -17.11 10.26 -7.69
CA LEU A 194 -15.78 9.73 -7.37
C LEU A 194 -15.83 8.98 -6.04
N LYS A 195 -15.36 7.73 -6.00
CA LYS A 195 -15.38 6.88 -4.81
C LYS A 195 -13.97 6.70 -4.28
N LEU A 196 -13.75 7.10 -3.03
CA LEU A 196 -12.49 6.97 -2.34
C LEU A 196 -12.65 6.08 -1.12
N LEU A 197 -11.94 4.94 -1.07
CA LEU A 197 -11.87 4.07 0.10
C LEU A 197 -10.55 4.32 0.82
N PHE A 198 -10.61 5.02 1.94
CA PHE A 198 -9.46 5.21 2.83
C PHE A 198 -9.29 4.00 3.73
N CYS A 199 -8.08 3.44 3.79
CA CYS A 199 -7.78 2.26 4.60
C CYS A 199 -6.42 2.35 5.31
N ILE A 200 -6.31 1.60 6.42
CA ILE A 200 -5.11 1.47 7.23
C ILE A 200 -4.83 -0.01 7.39
N ASP A 201 -3.65 -0.47 6.93
CA ASP A 201 -3.15 -1.85 7.02
C ASP A 201 -4.13 -2.96 6.62
N MET A 202 -5.16 -2.59 5.89
CA MET A 202 -6.16 -3.49 5.34
C MET A 202 -6.01 -3.55 3.82
N LEU A 203 -6.59 -4.59 3.20
CA LEU A 203 -6.64 -4.77 1.75
C LEU A 203 -5.26 -4.96 1.09
N ASN A 204 -4.25 -5.32 1.87
CA ASN A 204 -2.92 -5.57 1.32
C ASN A 204 -2.87 -6.87 0.51
N GLU A 205 -3.73 -7.86 0.86
CA GLU A 205 -3.75 -9.19 0.24
C GLU A 205 -5.16 -9.79 0.25
N GLY A 206 -5.47 -10.64 -0.73
CA GLY A 206 -6.69 -11.45 -0.77
C GLY A 206 -7.99 -10.69 -1.01
N VAL A 207 -7.93 -9.43 -1.40
CA VAL A 207 -9.12 -8.61 -1.65
C VAL A 207 -9.27 -8.32 -3.13
N HIS A 208 -10.38 -8.76 -3.69
CA HIS A 208 -10.76 -8.44 -5.05
C HIS A 208 -11.89 -7.39 -5.05
N VAL A 209 -11.67 -6.28 -5.75
CA VAL A 209 -12.67 -5.23 -6.00
C VAL A 209 -12.72 -4.96 -7.48
N GLU A 210 -13.85 -5.25 -8.09
CA GLU A 210 -14.05 -4.98 -9.51
C GLU A 210 -14.10 -3.48 -9.80
N GLY A 211 -13.53 -3.08 -10.93
CA GLY A 211 -13.60 -1.72 -11.42
C GLY A 211 -12.74 -0.71 -10.65
N ILE A 212 -11.70 -1.15 -9.95
CA ILE A 212 -10.71 -0.25 -9.35
C ILE A 212 -10.00 0.51 -10.47
N SER A 213 -10.00 1.82 -10.37
CA SER A 213 -9.36 2.74 -11.32
C SER A 213 -7.93 3.08 -10.92
N GLY A 214 -7.59 2.97 -9.65
CA GLY A 214 -6.25 3.24 -9.16
C GLY A 214 -6.10 3.15 -7.65
N VAL A 215 -4.84 3.34 -7.22
CA VAL A 215 -4.44 3.32 -5.81
C VAL A 215 -3.67 4.60 -5.51
N ILE A 216 -3.93 5.19 -4.36
CA ILE A 216 -3.24 6.37 -3.84
C ILE A 216 -2.53 5.95 -2.55
N LEU A 217 -1.20 6.12 -2.52
CA LEU A 217 -0.36 5.75 -1.40
C LEU A 217 0.13 7.00 -0.68
N PHE A 218 -0.53 7.38 0.41
CA PHE A 218 -0.07 8.47 1.28
C PHE A 218 0.93 8.02 2.33
N ARG A 219 1.03 6.71 2.59
CA ARG A 219 2.01 6.18 3.54
C ARG A 219 3.30 5.78 2.82
N PRO A 220 4.47 6.04 3.41
CA PRO A 220 5.70 5.43 2.93
C PRO A 220 5.66 3.92 3.18
N THR A 221 6.11 3.13 2.22
CA THR A 221 6.33 1.69 2.41
C THR A 221 7.66 1.29 1.80
N ILE A 222 8.35 0.38 2.47
CA ILE A 222 9.55 -0.27 1.96
C ILE A 222 9.28 -1.72 1.52
N SER A 223 8.03 -2.19 1.71
CA SER A 223 7.64 -3.53 1.32
C SER A 223 7.24 -3.59 -0.15
N PRO A 224 7.92 -4.39 -0.98
CA PRO A 224 7.54 -4.60 -2.38
C PRO A 224 6.15 -5.24 -2.53
N ILE A 225 5.65 -5.93 -1.51
CA ILE A 225 4.34 -6.58 -1.50
C ILE A 225 3.22 -5.55 -1.59
N ILE A 226 3.38 -4.39 -0.94
CA ILE A 226 2.37 -3.33 -0.92
C ILE A 226 2.26 -2.61 -2.28
N TYR A 227 3.31 -2.68 -3.11
CA TYR A 227 3.32 -2.07 -4.45
C TYR A 227 2.89 -3.01 -5.58
N LYS A 228 2.69 -4.29 -5.31
CA LYS A 228 2.20 -5.30 -6.25
C LYS A 228 0.69 -5.47 -6.16
#